data_4cf701ab5e555181355752f89b5494f3
#
_entry.id   4cf701ab5e555181355752f89b5494f3
#
_cell.length_a   1.000
_cell.length_b   1.000
_cell.length_c   1.000
_cell.angle_alpha   90.00
_cell.angle_beta   90.00
_cell.angle_gamma   90.00
#
_symmetry.space_group_name_H-M   'P 1'
#
loop_
_entity.id
_entity.type
_entity.pdbx_description
1 polymer ?
#
loop_
_entity_poly.entity_id
_entity_poly.type
_entity_poly.pdbx_seq_one_letter_code
_entity_poly.pdbx_strand_id
1 'polypeptide(L)'
;EGRYLTAGRYVAIANELGIPINHLTTMLNQRQNRPYRYWRIGTKLGGEDSRWQMMRDTNCVAIGWSDIGDLSDITYGKEAKEKIRSALNKHYPKTPQVTGKKTQEIFNFVAVLTEDDIVLPSDGNSILGIGRVTGEYVFEPGSDAPHRRPVEWLSLEEWSLPTSEGLLTTVCEIKKHAQNQIEIERRILEAPPIEPRPTGGGSIGPTPPRSVRLSGVPGRIQAVLERKCQVILYGPPGTGKTYWAEKAARDLAAYAQFSQPFDELDPE
;
A
#
# COMPACT_ATOMS: atom_id res chain seq x y z
N GLU A 1 12.45 27.90 -6.85
CA GLU A 1 12.61 26.77 -7.78
C GLU A 1 12.77 25.48 -6.98
N GLY A 2 11.82 24.56 -7.13
CA GLY A 2 11.90 23.24 -6.49
C GLY A 2 12.93 22.35 -7.19
N ARG A 3 13.80 21.68 -6.43
CA ARG A 3 14.71 20.67 -6.99
C ARG A 3 14.10 19.28 -6.80
N TYR A 4 14.08 18.52 -7.89
CA TYR A 4 13.55 17.15 -7.89
C TYR A 4 14.68 16.17 -7.56
N LEU A 5 14.45 15.28 -6.59
CA LEU A 5 15.26 14.10 -6.39
C LEU A 5 14.54 12.93 -7.09
N THR A 6 15.01 12.55 -8.26
CA THR A 6 14.51 11.39 -9.00
C THR A 6 15.38 10.18 -8.70
N ALA A 7 14.86 8.97 -8.93
CA ALA A 7 15.63 7.74 -8.83
C ALA A 7 16.92 7.84 -9.69
N GLY A 8 16.85 8.42 -10.90
CA GLY A 8 18.02 8.63 -11.76
C GLY A 8 19.06 9.55 -11.16
N ARG A 9 18.66 10.60 -10.43
CA ARG A 9 19.61 11.50 -9.77
C ARG A 9 20.25 10.88 -8.52
N TYR A 10 19.48 10.04 -7.81
CA TYR A 10 20.01 9.22 -6.73
C TYR A 10 21.10 8.25 -7.24
N VAL A 11 20.83 7.56 -8.36
CA VAL A 11 21.79 6.68 -9.04
C VAL A 11 23.05 7.45 -9.48
N ALA A 12 22.88 8.67 -10.01
CA ALA A 12 24.00 9.52 -10.41
C ALA A 12 24.90 9.88 -9.21
N ILE A 13 24.28 10.31 -8.08
CA ILE A 13 25.02 10.63 -6.84
C ILE A 13 25.74 9.40 -6.29
N ALA A 14 25.10 8.23 -6.27
CA ALA A 14 25.73 7.00 -5.79
C ALA A 14 26.90 6.57 -6.69
N ASN A 15 26.80 6.75 -8.01
CA ASN A 15 27.90 6.52 -8.95
C ASN A 15 29.08 7.51 -8.75
N GLU A 16 28.78 8.81 -8.53
CA GLU A 16 29.80 9.81 -8.20
C GLU A 16 30.55 9.49 -6.91
N LEU A 17 29.86 8.84 -5.95
CA LEU A 17 30.45 8.42 -4.68
C LEU A 17 31.11 7.04 -4.74
N GLY A 18 31.14 6.38 -5.92
CA GLY A 18 31.72 5.04 -6.11
C GLY A 18 30.96 3.92 -5.39
N ILE A 19 29.71 4.15 -4.99
CA ILE A 19 28.89 3.18 -4.25
C ILE A 19 28.19 2.24 -5.24
N PRO A 20 28.38 0.90 -5.14
CA PRO A 20 27.71 -0.06 -6.01
C PRO A 20 26.20 -0.10 -5.73
N ILE A 21 25.38 0.20 -6.75
CA ILE A 21 23.91 0.32 -6.63
C ILE A 21 23.14 -0.87 -7.19
N ASN A 22 23.79 -2.00 -7.43
CA ASN A 22 23.14 -3.17 -8.04
C ASN A 22 21.84 -3.60 -7.36
N HIS A 23 21.77 -3.53 -6.04
CA HIS A 23 20.56 -3.91 -5.28
C HIS A 23 19.43 -2.89 -5.43
N LEU A 24 19.73 -1.59 -5.34
CA LEU A 24 18.75 -0.51 -5.53
C LEU A 24 18.24 -0.40 -6.96
N THR A 25 19.12 -0.59 -7.93
CA THR A 25 18.76 -0.63 -9.36
C THR A 25 17.83 -1.82 -9.62
N THR A 26 18.06 -2.97 -8.99
CA THR A 26 17.18 -4.13 -9.08
C THR A 26 15.83 -3.86 -8.43
N MET A 27 15.78 -3.25 -7.25
CA MET A 27 14.53 -2.88 -6.58
C MET A 27 13.75 -1.80 -7.35
N LEU A 28 14.42 -0.80 -7.90
CA LEU A 28 13.80 0.26 -8.71
C LEU A 28 13.30 -0.26 -10.07
N ASN A 29 14.01 -1.23 -10.68
CA ASN A 29 13.62 -1.84 -11.95
C ASN A 29 12.54 -2.92 -11.78
N GLN A 30 12.45 -3.60 -10.63
CA GLN A 30 11.41 -4.56 -10.31
C GLN A 30 10.10 -3.88 -9.89
N ARG A 31 10.15 -2.70 -9.27
CA ARG A 31 8.97 -1.87 -9.04
C ARG A 31 8.65 -1.16 -10.35
N GLN A 32 7.71 -1.71 -11.10
CA GLN A 32 7.12 -1.01 -12.23
C GLN A 32 6.84 0.43 -11.80
N ASN A 33 7.20 1.41 -12.63
CA ASN A 33 7.13 2.86 -12.41
C ASN A 33 5.66 3.37 -12.31
N ARG A 34 4.85 2.68 -11.52
CA ARG A 34 3.42 2.88 -11.35
C ARG A 34 3.18 3.48 -9.97
N PRO A 35 2.56 4.67 -9.89
CA PRO A 35 2.13 5.22 -8.61
C PRO A 35 1.15 4.25 -7.96
N TYR A 36 1.34 3.93 -6.68
CA TYR A 36 0.36 3.15 -5.93
C TYR A 36 -0.96 3.92 -5.81
N ARG A 37 -2.04 3.18 -5.62
CA ARG A 37 -3.39 3.69 -5.49
C ARG A 37 -3.84 3.64 -4.04
N TYR A 38 -4.91 4.36 -3.76
CA TYR A 38 -5.57 4.35 -2.45
C TYR A 38 -6.94 3.69 -2.60
N TRP A 39 -7.21 2.70 -1.76
CA TRP A 39 -8.43 1.91 -1.82
C TRP A 39 -9.16 1.94 -0.50
N ARG A 40 -10.42 2.34 -0.53
CA ARG A 40 -11.31 2.18 0.59
C ARG A 40 -11.93 0.79 0.53
N ILE A 41 -11.87 0.04 1.65
CA ILE A 41 -12.42 -1.30 1.79
C ILE A 41 -13.43 -1.29 2.93
N GLY A 42 -14.72 -1.52 2.62
CA GLY A 42 -15.78 -1.62 3.63
C GLY A 42 -15.60 -2.86 4.49
N THR A 43 -15.66 -2.72 5.80
CA THR A 43 -15.47 -3.83 6.74
C THR A 43 -16.76 -4.59 7.07
N LYS A 44 -17.94 -4.04 6.77
CA LYS A 44 -19.24 -4.70 6.94
C LYS A 44 -19.57 -5.56 5.73
N LEU A 45 -19.64 -6.86 5.95
CA LEU A 45 -19.95 -7.86 4.94
C LEU A 45 -21.41 -8.28 5.09
N GLY A 46 -22.29 -7.79 4.21
CA GLY A 46 -23.70 -8.14 4.23
C GLY A 46 -24.57 -7.35 5.23
N GLY A 47 -24.00 -6.40 5.97
CA GLY A 47 -24.78 -5.34 6.62
C GLY A 47 -24.60 -5.09 8.10
N GLU A 48 -24.28 -6.04 8.97
CA GLU A 48 -24.38 -5.78 10.41
C GLU A 48 -23.03 -5.76 11.13
N ASP A 49 -22.23 -6.79 11.04
CA ASP A 49 -20.99 -6.90 11.81
C ASP A 49 -19.74 -6.48 11.02
N SER A 50 -18.93 -5.63 11.63
CA SER A 50 -17.64 -5.26 11.09
C SER A 50 -16.61 -6.40 11.24
N ARG A 51 -15.91 -6.73 10.16
CA ARG A 51 -14.81 -7.71 10.15
C ARG A 51 -13.45 -7.07 10.44
N TRP A 52 -13.46 -5.83 10.93
CA TRP A 52 -12.23 -5.10 11.22
C TRP A 52 -11.28 -5.85 12.16
N GLN A 53 -11.83 -6.41 13.24
CA GLN A 53 -11.01 -7.17 14.20
C GLN A 53 -10.28 -8.33 13.53
N MET A 54 -10.96 -9.11 12.71
CA MET A 54 -10.37 -10.22 11.96
C MET A 54 -9.30 -9.70 10.98
N MET A 55 -9.61 -8.67 10.19
CA MET A 55 -8.66 -8.09 9.22
C MET A 55 -7.37 -7.61 9.90
N ARG A 56 -7.51 -6.94 11.06
CA ARG A 56 -6.40 -6.45 11.85
C ARG A 56 -5.54 -7.60 12.40
N ASP A 57 -6.18 -8.60 12.98
CA ASP A 57 -5.50 -9.69 13.68
C ASP A 57 -4.83 -10.68 12.70
N THR A 58 -5.34 -10.80 11.47
CA THR A 58 -4.77 -11.66 10.41
C THR A 58 -3.92 -10.89 9.40
N ASN A 59 -3.66 -9.59 9.62
CA ASN A 59 -2.89 -8.75 8.72
C ASN A 59 -3.37 -8.82 7.26
N CYS A 60 -4.68 -8.69 7.05
CA CYS A 60 -5.27 -8.67 5.72
C CYS A 60 -6.41 -7.65 5.60
N VAL A 61 -6.74 -7.27 4.38
CA VAL A 61 -8.07 -6.74 4.04
C VAL A 61 -8.86 -7.83 3.35
N ALA A 62 -10.18 -7.86 3.56
CA ALA A 62 -11.01 -8.94 3.06
C ALA A 62 -12.37 -8.44 2.55
N ILE A 63 -12.97 -9.19 1.63
CA ILE A 63 -14.34 -8.99 1.16
C ILE A 63 -15.12 -10.31 1.22
N GLY A 64 -16.44 -10.18 1.29
CA GLY A 64 -17.38 -11.32 1.34
C GLY A 64 -17.60 -11.99 -0.02
N TRP A 65 -18.85 -12.37 -0.27
CA TRP A 65 -19.28 -13.14 -1.45
C TRP A 65 -18.71 -14.57 -1.50
N SER A 66 -18.76 -15.26 -0.38
CA SER A 66 -18.20 -16.62 -0.20
C SER A 66 -18.66 -17.62 -1.27
N ASP A 67 -19.94 -17.52 -1.71
CA ASP A 67 -20.53 -18.50 -2.63
C ASP A 67 -20.08 -18.35 -4.08
N ILE A 68 -19.36 -17.25 -4.44
CA ILE A 68 -18.79 -17.14 -5.81
C ILE A 68 -17.52 -17.97 -5.98
N GLY A 69 -16.97 -18.52 -4.88
CA GLY A 69 -15.82 -19.42 -4.89
C GLY A 69 -14.48 -18.71 -5.13
N ASP A 70 -13.45 -19.52 -5.35
CA ASP A 70 -12.09 -19.04 -5.59
C ASP A 70 -11.99 -18.29 -6.94
N LEU A 71 -11.33 -17.14 -6.90
CA LEU A 71 -11.09 -16.25 -8.03
C LEU A 71 -9.59 -16.12 -8.37
N SER A 72 -8.74 -17.02 -7.88
CA SER A 72 -7.28 -16.98 -8.09
C SER A 72 -6.87 -17.08 -9.56
N ASP A 73 -7.70 -17.67 -10.40
CA ASP A 73 -7.50 -17.80 -11.84
C ASP A 73 -7.95 -16.58 -12.65
N ILE A 74 -8.50 -15.57 -11.97
CA ILE A 74 -8.95 -14.32 -12.61
C ILE A 74 -7.75 -13.46 -12.99
N THR A 75 -7.53 -13.35 -14.31
CA THR A 75 -6.58 -12.42 -14.89
C THR A 75 -7.26 -11.14 -15.37
N TYR A 76 -6.47 -10.11 -15.67
CA TYR A 76 -7.02 -8.85 -16.14
C TYR A 76 -7.70 -9.00 -17.52
N GLY A 77 -9.00 -8.59 -17.64
CA GLY A 77 -9.70 -8.63 -18.93
C GLY A 77 -11.22 -8.61 -18.84
N LYS A 78 -11.88 -8.63 -20.00
CA LYS A 78 -13.35 -8.67 -20.11
C LYS A 78 -13.92 -10.00 -19.63
N GLU A 79 -13.27 -11.10 -19.94
CA GLU A 79 -13.66 -12.46 -19.56
C GLU A 79 -13.70 -12.63 -18.04
N ALA A 80 -12.75 -12.05 -17.34
CA ALA A 80 -12.69 -12.03 -15.88
C ALA A 80 -13.95 -11.40 -15.25
N LYS A 81 -14.38 -10.25 -15.78
CA LYS A 81 -15.60 -9.58 -15.30
C LYS A 81 -16.86 -10.40 -15.60
N GLU A 82 -16.91 -11.08 -16.74
CA GLU A 82 -18.03 -11.90 -17.11
C GLU A 82 -18.14 -13.17 -16.23
N LYS A 83 -17.01 -13.77 -15.87
CA LYS A 83 -16.94 -14.87 -14.90
C LYS A 83 -17.49 -14.45 -13.54
N ILE A 84 -17.03 -13.31 -13.00
CA ILE A 84 -17.53 -12.75 -11.72
C ILE A 84 -19.02 -12.43 -11.81
N ARG A 85 -19.47 -11.81 -12.90
CA ARG A 85 -20.88 -11.47 -13.12
C ARG A 85 -21.77 -12.71 -13.16
N SER A 86 -21.35 -13.75 -13.86
CA SER A 86 -22.09 -15.00 -13.93
C SER A 86 -22.21 -15.68 -12.57
N ALA A 87 -21.15 -15.71 -11.79
CA ALA A 87 -21.15 -16.24 -10.44
C ALA A 87 -22.06 -15.41 -9.50
N LEU A 88 -22.02 -14.07 -9.60
CA LEU A 88 -22.90 -13.19 -8.82
C LEU A 88 -24.38 -13.40 -9.19
N ASN A 89 -24.72 -13.52 -10.46
CA ASN A 89 -26.11 -13.75 -10.89
C ASN A 89 -26.63 -15.11 -10.39
N LYS A 90 -25.76 -16.11 -10.29
CA LYS A 90 -26.11 -17.44 -9.81
C LYS A 90 -26.36 -17.47 -8.30
N HIS A 91 -25.50 -16.84 -7.51
CA HIS A 91 -25.52 -16.97 -6.05
C HIS A 91 -26.11 -15.77 -5.32
N TYR A 92 -26.05 -14.57 -5.92
CA TYR A 92 -26.52 -13.30 -5.34
C TYR A 92 -27.36 -12.49 -6.35
N PRO A 93 -28.49 -13.03 -6.83
CA PRO A 93 -29.27 -12.37 -7.88
C PRO A 93 -29.76 -11.00 -7.45
N LYS A 94 -29.45 -9.98 -8.22
CA LYS A 94 -29.85 -8.58 -8.06
C LYS A 94 -30.17 -7.97 -9.40
N THR A 95 -30.58 -6.68 -9.42
CA THR A 95 -30.78 -5.96 -10.67
C THR A 95 -29.45 -5.84 -11.46
N PRO A 96 -29.50 -5.79 -12.81
CA PRO A 96 -28.31 -5.69 -13.64
C PRO A 96 -27.35 -4.57 -13.23
N GLN A 97 -27.88 -3.43 -12.80
CA GLN A 97 -27.06 -2.27 -12.35
C GLN A 97 -26.30 -2.61 -11.06
N VAL A 98 -26.97 -3.23 -10.09
CA VAL A 98 -26.34 -3.65 -8.82
C VAL A 98 -25.31 -4.71 -9.07
N THR A 99 -25.64 -5.75 -9.85
CA THR A 99 -24.66 -6.81 -10.22
C THR A 99 -23.46 -6.23 -10.96
N GLY A 100 -23.67 -5.32 -11.91
CA GLY A 100 -22.57 -4.67 -12.64
C GLY A 100 -21.63 -3.88 -11.72
N LYS A 101 -22.18 -3.14 -10.74
CA LYS A 101 -21.41 -2.43 -9.74
C LYS A 101 -20.60 -3.40 -8.86
N LYS A 102 -21.23 -4.45 -8.35
CA LYS A 102 -20.56 -5.46 -7.51
C LYS A 102 -19.51 -6.26 -8.28
N THR A 103 -19.77 -6.59 -9.54
CA THR A 103 -18.76 -7.17 -10.45
C THR A 103 -17.50 -6.30 -10.52
N GLN A 104 -17.67 -4.98 -10.67
CA GLN A 104 -16.53 -4.07 -10.73
C GLN A 104 -15.78 -3.97 -9.39
N GLU A 105 -16.50 -3.95 -8.26
CA GLU A 105 -15.91 -3.92 -6.92
C GLU A 105 -15.05 -5.16 -6.67
N ILE A 106 -15.57 -6.37 -6.95
CA ILE A 106 -14.84 -7.64 -6.78
C ILE A 106 -13.66 -7.70 -7.75
N PHE A 107 -13.86 -7.34 -9.01
CA PHE A 107 -12.79 -7.28 -10.00
C PHE A 107 -11.67 -6.34 -9.57
N ASN A 108 -12.00 -5.18 -9.01
CA ASN A 108 -11.01 -4.24 -8.50
C ASN A 108 -10.19 -4.86 -7.36
N PHE A 109 -10.82 -5.59 -6.45
CA PHE A 109 -10.15 -6.24 -5.32
C PHE A 109 -9.22 -7.38 -5.76
N VAL A 110 -9.70 -8.22 -6.68
CA VAL A 110 -8.99 -9.44 -7.12
C VAL A 110 -7.88 -9.13 -8.13
N ALA A 111 -8.18 -8.30 -9.15
CA ALA A 111 -7.32 -8.15 -10.31
C ALA A 111 -6.67 -6.77 -10.46
N VAL A 112 -7.19 -5.73 -9.79
CA VAL A 112 -6.70 -4.34 -9.97
C VAL A 112 -5.90 -3.86 -8.77
N LEU A 113 -6.31 -4.21 -7.55
CA LEU A 113 -5.57 -3.98 -6.32
C LEU A 113 -4.27 -4.80 -6.37
N THR A 114 -3.13 -4.16 -6.21
CA THR A 114 -1.81 -4.79 -6.33
C THR A 114 -0.92 -4.49 -5.14
N GLU A 115 0.20 -5.18 -5.04
CA GLU A 115 1.25 -4.87 -4.06
C GLU A 115 1.62 -3.39 -4.07
N ASP A 116 1.99 -2.88 -2.92
CA ASP A 116 2.29 -1.48 -2.60
C ASP A 116 1.07 -0.54 -2.63
N ASP A 117 -0.12 -0.94 -3.12
CA ASP A 117 -1.33 -0.13 -3.00
C ASP A 117 -1.69 0.09 -1.52
N ILE A 118 -2.23 1.27 -1.20
CA ILE A 118 -2.68 1.63 0.14
C ILE A 118 -4.15 1.29 0.31
N VAL A 119 -4.49 0.60 1.38
CA VAL A 119 -5.85 0.20 1.72
C VAL A 119 -6.32 0.84 3.02
N LEU A 120 -7.57 1.22 3.02
CA LEU A 120 -8.26 1.93 4.10
C LEU A 120 -9.50 1.14 4.51
N PRO A 121 -9.38 0.19 5.46
CA PRO A 121 -10.55 -0.45 6.06
C PRO A 121 -11.46 0.60 6.68
N SER A 122 -12.76 0.51 6.40
CA SER A 122 -13.68 1.57 6.82
C SER A 122 -15.04 1.04 7.25
N ASP A 123 -15.61 1.70 8.26
CA ASP A 123 -16.99 1.56 8.68
C ASP A 123 -17.71 2.91 8.48
N GLY A 124 -18.62 2.98 7.53
CA GLY A 124 -19.23 4.24 7.14
C GLY A 124 -18.17 5.27 6.70
N ASN A 125 -18.11 6.43 7.35
CA ASN A 125 -17.11 7.47 7.07
C ASN A 125 -15.82 7.30 7.90
N SER A 126 -15.82 6.44 8.92
CA SER A 126 -14.63 6.15 9.72
C SER A 126 -13.67 5.25 8.98
N ILE A 127 -12.42 5.65 8.92
CA ILE A 127 -11.28 4.85 8.51
C ILE A 127 -10.69 4.23 9.79
N LEU A 128 -10.57 2.91 9.81
CA LEU A 128 -10.19 2.14 10.99
C LEU A 128 -8.68 1.84 11.05
N GLY A 129 -7.99 2.10 9.96
CA GLY A 129 -6.55 1.91 9.82
C GLY A 129 -6.06 2.22 8.42
N ILE A 130 -4.74 2.19 8.24
CA ILE A 130 -4.07 2.34 6.95
C ILE A 130 -3.13 1.15 6.80
N GLY A 131 -3.29 0.39 5.72
CA GLY A 131 -2.44 -0.74 5.38
C GLY A 131 -1.79 -0.58 4.01
N ARG A 132 -0.66 -1.24 3.81
CA ARG A 132 -0.01 -1.43 2.51
C ARG A 132 -0.21 -2.88 2.10
N VAL A 133 -0.64 -3.13 0.89
CA VAL A 133 -0.76 -4.48 0.33
C VAL A 133 0.65 -5.06 0.14
N THR A 134 0.87 -6.27 0.66
CA THR A 134 2.17 -6.95 0.65
C THR A 134 2.20 -8.22 -0.17
N GLY A 135 1.07 -8.59 -0.78
CA GLY A 135 1.02 -9.81 -1.56
C GLY A 135 -0.20 -9.91 -2.47
N GLU A 136 -0.26 -11.02 -3.17
CA GLU A 136 -1.32 -11.32 -4.12
C GLU A 136 -2.65 -11.66 -3.44
N TYR A 137 -3.69 -11.84 -4.25
CA TYR A 137 -4.99 -12.31 -3.81
C TYR A 137 -4.89 -13.74 -3.25
N VAL A 138 -5.60 -13.97 -2.13
CA VAL A 138 -5.70 -15.26 -1.46
C VAL A 138 -7.17 -15.58 -1.22
N PHE A 139 -7.56 -16.83 -1.46
CA PHE A 139 -8.89 -17.35 -1.11
C PHE A 139 -8.80 -18.23 0.14
N GLU A 140 -9.60 -17.92 1.15
CA GLU A 140 -9.67 -18.66 2.43
C GLU A 140 -11.00 -19.40 2.53
N PRO A 141 -11.08 -20.67 2.14
CA PRO A 141 -12.33 -21.41 2.13
C PRO A 141 -12.92 -21.58 3.54
N GLY A 142 -14.25 -21.52 3.63
CA GLY A 142 -14.96 -21.66 4.90
C GLY A 142 -15.04 -20.38 5.75
N SER A 143 -14.43 -19.28 5.31
CA SER A 143 -14.57 -17.96 5.92
C SER A 143 -15.78 -17.20 5.34
N ASP A 144 -16.41 -16.35 6.13
CA ASP A 144 -17.41 -15.38 5.67
C ASP A 144 -16.79 -14.20 4.89
N ALA A 145 -15.48 -14.03 5.03
CA ALA A 145 -14.64 -13.09 4.28
C ALA A 145 -13.51 -13.83 3.57
N PRO A 146 -13.80 -14.64 2.54
CA PRO A 146 -12.81 -15.55 1.98
C PRO A 146 -11.84 -14.89 1.00
N HIS A 147 -12.22 -13.78 0.38
CA HIS A 147 -11.38 -13.07 -0.58
C HIS A 147 -10.49 -12.10 0.18
N ARG A 148 -9.19 -12.36 0.22
CA ARG A 148 -8.22 -11.65 1.05
C ARG A 148 -7.05 -11.08 0.27
N ARG A 149 -6.48 -9.98 0.79
CA ARG A 149 -5.19 -9.42 0.41
C ARG A 149 -4.36 -9.21 1.68
N PRO A 150 -3.16 -9.80 1.77
CA PRO A 150 -2.26 -9.56 2.89
C PRO A 150 -1.80 -8.11 2.91
N VAL A 151 -1.64 -7.55 4.11
CA VAL A 151 -1.23 -6.17 4.30
C VAL A 151 -0.23 -6.02 5.45
N GLU A 152 0.62 -5.01 5.35
CA GLU A 152 1.35 -4.43 6.46
C GLU A 152 0.57 -3.21 6.97
N TRP A 153 0.20 -3.20 8.24
CA TRP A 153 -0.47 -2.04 8.83
C TRP A 153 0.54 -0.90 9.04
N LEU A 154 0.23 0.28 8.51
CA LEU A 154 1.01 1.52 8.64
C LEU A 154 0.47 2.40 9.75
N SER A 155 -0.84 2.35 10.02
CA SER A 155 -1.51 3.01 11.14
C SER A 155 -2.75 2.23 11.53
N LEU A 156 -3.04 2.17 12.83
CA LEU A 156 -4.26 1.59 13.40
C LEU A 156 -5.12 2.65 14.09
N GLU A 157 -4.83 3.92 13.86
CA GLU A 157 -5.64 5.03 14.35
C GLU A 157 -6.95 5.14 13.57
N GLU A 158 -8.03 5.38 14.29
CA GLU A 158 -9.33 5.68 13.69
C GLU A 158 -9.44 7.17 13.38
N TRP A 159 -9.96 7.48 12.20
CA TRP A 159 -10.15 8.84 11.73
C TRP A 159 -11.20 8.92 10.62
N SER A 160 -11.55 10.12 10.15
CA SER A 160 -12.50 10.30 9.06
C SER A 160 -11.85 10.99 7.86
N LEU A 161 -12.25 10.58 6.64
CA LEU A 161 -11.83 11.27 5.43
C LEU A 161 -12.29 12.73 5.46
N PRO A 162 -11.44 13.70 5.07
CA PRO A 162 -11.83 15.11 4.92
C PRO A 162 -13.06 15.31 4.04
N THR A 163 -13.19 14.52 2.99
CA THR A 163 -14.35 14.51 2.10
C THR A 163 -14.83 13.07 1.91
N SER A 164 -16.12 12.86 2.11
CA SER A 164 -16.72 11.52 1.96
C SER A 164 -16.57 11.00 0.55
N GLU A 165 -16.00 9.79 0.41
CA GLU A 165 -15.80 9.13 -0.87
C GLU A 165 -16.05 7.62 -0.75
N GLY A 166 -16.84 7.06 -1.67
CA GLY A 166 -17.06 5.62 -1.75
C GLY A 166 -17.94 4.98 -0.66
N LEU A 167 -18.76 5.75 0.07
CA LEU A 167 -19.54 5.26 1.22
C LEU A 167 -20.51 4.10 0.90
N LEU A 168 -21.05 4.05 -0.32
CA LEU A 168 -22.01 3.03 -0.77
C LEU A 168 -21.34 1.86 -1.52
N THR A 169 -20.03 1.71 -1.39
CA THR A 169 -19.27 0.68 -2.08
C THR A 169 -18.42 -0.12 -1.09
N THR A 170 -18.27 -1.42 -1.33
CA THR A 170 -17.37 -2.25 -0.55
C THR A 170 -15.92 -1.99 -0.91
N VAL A 171 -15.63 -1.81 -2.22
CA VAL A 171 -14.28 -1.52 -2.74
C VAL A 171 -14.34 -0.29 -3.63
N CYS A 172 -13.61 0.76 -3.26
CA CYS A 172 -13.57 2.03 -3.98
C CYS A 172 -12.16 2.60 -4.03
N GLU A 173 -11.72 2.99 -5.21
CA GLU A 173 -10.47 3.76 -5.37
C GLU A 173 -10.71 5.22 -4.93
N ILE A 174 -9.87 5.72 -4.01
CA ILE A 174 -9.88 7.10 -3.51
C ILE A 174 -9.08 7.96 -4.49
N LYS A 175 -9.77 8.70 -5.35
CA LYS A 175 -9.13 9.51 -6.40
C LYS A 175 -9.82 10.81 -6.75
N LYS A 176 -11.04 11.04 -6.24
CA LYS A 176 -11.83 12.23 -6.60
C LYS A 176 -11.38 13.48 -5.86
N HIS A 177 -10.95 13.32 -4.62
CA HIS A 177 -10.62 14.43 -3.73
C HIS A 177 -9.14 14.38 -3.31
N ALA A 178 -8.35 15.30 -3.82
CA ALA A 178 -6.92 15.39 -3.49
C ALA A 178 -6.65 15.54 -1.99
N GLN A 179 -7.54 16.23 -1.26
CA GLN A 179 -7.45 16.38 0.20
C GLN A 179 -7.44 15.03 0.93
N ASN A 180 -8.21 14.05 0.43
CA ASN A 180 -8.21 12.71 1.01
C ASN A 180 -6.85 12.05 0.87
N GLN A 181 -6.25 12.12 -0.32
CA GLN A 181 -4.92 11.54 -0.58
C GLN A 181 -3.83 12.25 0.24
N ILE A 182 -3.87 13.58 0.35
CA ILE A 182 -2.94 14.36 1.15
C ILE A 182 -3.03 13.95 2.63
N GLU A 183 -4.25 13.81 3.17
CA GLU A 183 -4.45 13.42 4.56
C GLU A 183 -3.97 11.99 4.84
N ILE A 184 -4.23 11.05 3.92
CA ILE A 184 -3.70 9.68 4.02
C ILE A 184 -2.17 9.70 4.10
N GLU A 185 -1.52 10.42 3.18
CA GLU A 185 -0.05 10.53 3.17
C GLU A 185 0.49 11.17 4.45
N ARG A 186 -0.15 12.24 4.93
CA ARG A 186 0.23 12.89 6.18
C ARG A 186 0.21 11.89 7.34
N ARG A 187 -0.87 11.13 7.48
CA ARG A 187 -1.01 10.11 8.54
C ARG A 187 0.00 8.99 8.44
N ILE A 188 0.31 8.52 7.23
CA ILE A 188 1.36 7.52 7.03
C ILE A 188 2.73 8.06 7.50
N LEU A 189 3.02 9.33 7.23
CA LEU A 189 4.29 9.97 7.60
C LEU A 189 4.40 10.23 9.11
N GLU A 190 3.30 10.55 9.77
CA GLU A 190 3.23 10.90 11.18
C GLU A 190 2.98 9.69 12.09
N ALA A 191 2.56 8.55 11.53
CA ALA A 191 2.26 7.34 12.31
C ALA A 191 3.50 6.84 13.08
N PRO A 192 3.36 6.54 14.38
CA PRO A 192 4.42 5.86 15.12
C PRO A 192 4.65 4.45 14.54
N PRO A 193 5.87 3.90 14.64
CA PRO A 193 6.14 2.53 14.22
C PRO A 193 5.19 1.55 14.95
N ILE A 194 4.50 0.72 14.20
CA ILE A 194 3.68 -0.35 14.79
C ILE A 194 4.61 -1.51 15.16
N GLU A 195 4.70 -1.84 16.45
CA GLU A 195 5.43 -3.01 16.89
C GLU A 195 4.75 -4.29 16.33
N PRO A 196 5.53 -5.24 15.76
CA PRO A 196 4.97 -6.48 15.25
C PRO A 196 4.37 -7.27 16.41
N ARG A 197 3.05 -7.51 16.39
CA ARG A 197 2.43 -8.49 17.27
C ARG A 197 2.96 -9.89 16.93
N PRO A 198 3.28 -10.72 17.91
CA PRO A 198 3.56 -12.13 17.65
C PRO A 198 2.30 -12.77 17.07
N THR A 199 2.34 -13.09 15.78
CA THR A 199 1.29 -13.85 15.10
C THR A 199 1.31 -15.28 15.60
N GLY A 200 0.28 -15.69 16.31
CA GLY A 200 0.02 -17.11 16.58
C GLY A 200 -0.18 -17.85 15.25
N GLY A 201 0.76 -18.76 14.96
CA GLY A 201 0.74 -19.87 14.05
C GLY A 201 -0.13 -19.83 12.80
N GLY A 202 0.37 -19.21 11.74
CA GLY A 202 -0.02 -19.42 10.37
C GLY A 202 1.18 -19.09 9.49
N SER A 203 1.80 -20.12 8.89
CA SER A 203 2.95 -19.97 8.01
C SER A 203 2.51 -19.25 6.72
N ILE A 204 2.62 -17.94 6.73
CA ILE A 204 2.62 -17.13 5.51
C ILE A 204 4.08 -16.98 5.10
N GLY A 205 4.41 -17.24 3.84
CA GLY A 205 5.75 -17.34 3.28
C GLY A 205 6.74 -16.24 3.69
N PRO A 206 8.02 -16.36 3.33
CA PRO A 206 9.09 -15.52 3.87
C PRO A 206 8.80 -14.04 3.61
N THR A 207 8.64 -13.29 4.69
CA THR A 207 8.58 -11.83 4.69
C THR A 207 9.87 -11.31 4.06
N PRO A 208 9.82 -10.43 3.04
CA PRO A 208 11.03 -9.83 2.50
C PRO A 208 11.77 -9.09 3.62
N PRO A 209 13.12 -9.07 3.57
CA PRO A 209 13.91 -8.45 4.63
C PRO A 209 13.50 -6.98 4.79
N ARG A 210 13.18 -6.58 6.01
CA ARG A 210 12.82 -5.21 6.38
C ARG A 210 13.93 -4.27 5.91
N SER A 211 13.61 -3.35 5.01
CA SER A 211 14.51 -2.23 4.71
C SER A 211 14.74 -1.44 6.00
N VAL A 212 16.00 -1.21 6.35
CA VAL A 212 16.37 -0.39 7.50
C VAL A 212 15.77 1.01 7.31
N ARG A 213 14.97 1.48 8.29
CA ARG A 213 14.35 2.80 8.23
C ARG A 213 15.30 3.83 8.83
N LEU A 214 15.64 4.84 8.04
CA LEU A 214 16.33 6.02 8.49
C LEU A 214 15.45 6.84 9.45
N SER A 215 16.06 7.61 10.35
CA SER A 215 15.35 8.49 11.26
C SER A 215 15.27 9.94 10.75
N GLY A 216 14.37 10.75 11.28
CA GLY A 216 14.28 12.18 11.00
C GLY A 216 13.91 12.52 9.55
N VAL A 217 14.55 13.58 8.99
CA VAL A 217 14.28 14.04 7.62
C VAL A 217 14.69 13.00 6.55
N PRO A 218 15.87 12.34 6.64
CA PRO A 218 16.21 11.25 5.73
C PRO A 218 15.18 10.12 5.72
N GLY A 219 14.65 9.74 6.88
CA GLY A 219 13.60 8.71 6.98
C GLY A 219 12.30 9.11 6.29
N ARG A 220 11.89 10.38 6.38
CA ARG A 220 10.74 10.90 5.63
C ARG A 220 10.98 10.89 4.12
N ILE A 221 12.19 11.26 3.68
CA ILE A 221 12.59 11.19 2.26
C ILE A 221 12.56 9.74 1.79
N GLN A 222 13.15 8.79 2.55
CA GLN A 222 13.11 7.36 2.28
C GLN A 222 11.67 6.86 2.11
N ALA A 223 10.80 7.14 3.08
CA ALA A 223 9.41 6.71 3.05
C ALA A 223 8.63 7.23 1.82
N VAL A 224 8.94 8.45 1.34
CA VAL A 224 8.33 8.98 0.11
C VAL A 224 8.94 8.33 -1.13
N LEU A 225 10.26 8.14 -1.18
CA LEU A 225 10.95 7.49 -2.30
C LEU A 225 10.49 6.04 -2.49
N GLU A 226 10.37 5.28 -1.40
CA GLU A 226 9.87 3.89 -1.42
C GLU A 226 8.46 3.78 -1.99
N ARG A 227 7.63 4.80 -1.78
CA ARG A 227 6.24 4.81 -2.22
C ARG A 227 6.01 5.43 -3.58
N LYS A 228 6.68 6.56 -3.85
CA LYS A 228 6.42 7.41 -5.04
C LYS A 228 7.53 7.35 -6.08
N CYS A 229 8.66 6.70 -5.79
CA CYS A 229 9.86 6.69 -6.61
C CYS A 229 10.41 8.09 -6.94
N GLN A 230 9.87 9.12 -6.29
CA GLN A 230 10.30 10.52 -6.42
C GLN A 230 9.91 11.32 -5.18
N VAL A 231 10.68 12.36 -4.87
CA VAL A 231 10.39 13.31 -3.79
C VAL A 231 10.70 14.74 -4.24
N ILE A 232 9.86 15.69 -3.82
CA ILE A 232 10.08 17.11 -4.03
C ILE A 232 10.34 17.75 -2.66
N LEU A 233 11.54 18.29 -2.47
CA LEU A 233 11.87 19.07 -1.27
C LEU A 233 11.50 20.53 -1.51
N TYR A 234 10.46 20.99 -0.82
CA TYR A 234 9.96 22.36 -0.91
C TYR A 234 10.29 23.16 0.37
N GLY A 235 10.53 24.44 0.21
CA GLY A 235 10.78 25.37 1.32
C GLY A 235 11.56 26.61 0.92
N PRO A 236 11.70 27.62 1.82
CA PRO A 236 12.46 28.83 1.56
C PRO A 236 13.93 28.57 1.20
N PRO A 237 14.64 29.52 0.56
CA PRO A 237 16.09 29.44 0.41
C PRO A 237 16.78 29.26 1.77
N GLY A 238 17.90 28.52 1.79
CA GLY A 238 18.69 28.33 3.03
C GLY A 238 18.17 27.28 4.02
N THR A 239 17.04 26.62 3.78
CA THR A 239 16.48 25.59 4.69
C THR A 239 17.14 24.20 4.55
N GLY A 240 18.29 24.10 3.94
CA GLY A 240 19.06 22.86 3.84
C GLY A 240 18.48 21.80 2.90
N LYS A 241 17.62 22.16 1.93
CA LYS A 241 17.02 21.20 1.00
C LYS A 241 18.04 20.33 0.28
N THR A 242 19.10 20.91 -0.23
CA THR A 242 20.20 20.19 -0.92
C THR A 242 20.93 19.29 0.06
N TYR A 243 21.27 19.78 1.24
CA TYR A 243 21.90 19.00 2.29
C TYR A 243 21.08 17.75 2.66
N TRP A 244 19.78 17.90 2.90
CA TRP A 244 18.92 16.78 3.24
C TRP A 244 18.72 15.78 2.09
N ALA A 245 18.71 16.25 0.85
CA ALA A 245 18.68 15.39 -0.33
C ALA A 245 19.94 14.52 -0.44
N GLU A 246 21.11 15.14 -0.29
CA GLU A 246 22.42 14.48 -0.34
C GLU A 246 22.60 13.51 0.84
N LYS A 247 22.27 13.96 2.06
CA LYS A 247 22.35 13.09 3.25
C LYS A 247 21.47 11.86 3.11
N ALA A 248 20.23 12.03 2.71
CA ALA A 248 19.32 10.89 2.49
C ALA A 248 19.86 9.93 1.40
N ALA A 249 20.43 10.47 0.31
CA ALA A 249 20.99 9.65 -0.75
C ALA A 249 22.20 8.83 -0.26
N ARG A 250 23.10 9.44 0.51
CA ARG A 250 24.27 8.78 1.09
C ARG A 250 23.87 7.70 2.08
N ASP A 251 22.99 8.02 3.03
CA ASP A 251 22.53 7.08 4.05
C ASP A 251 21.81 5.89 3.40
N LEU A 252 20.93 6.11 2.41
CA LEU A 252 20.22 5.03 1.71
C LEU A 252 21.19 4.11 0.95
N ALA A 253 22.21 4.69 0.31
CA ALA A 253 23.21 3.91 -0.39
C ALA A 253 24.09 3.10 0.58
N ALA A 254 24.52 3.71 1.69
CA ALA A 254 25.32 3.06 2.72
C ALA A 254 24.56 1.90 3.38
N TYR A 255 23.32 2.08 3.76
CA TYR A 255 22.50 1.00 4.31
C TYR A 255 22.25 -0.14 3.31
N ALA A 256 22.06 0.17 2.03
CA ALA A 256 21.88 -0.84 1.00
C ALA A 256 23.12 -1.75 0.82
N GLN A 257 24.31 -1.22 1.01
CA GLN A 257 25.57 -1.94 0.79
C GLN A 257 26.19 -2.48 2.09
N PHE A 258 26.15 -1.68 3.16
CA PHE A 258 26.92 -1.94 4.39
C PHE A 258 26.06 -2.15 5.63
N SER A 259 24.72 -2.00 5.52
CA SER A 259 23.75 -2.11 6.62
C SER A 259 24.00 -1.13 7.80
N GLN A 260 24.66 0.00 7.53
CA GLN A 260 24.96 1.05 8.51
C GLN A 260 24.90 2.44 7.86
N PRO A 261 24.74 3.55 8.64
CA PRO A 261 24.67 4.89 8.10
C PRO A 261 26.00 5.33 7.49
N PHE A 262 25.93 6.24 6.52
CA PHE A 262 27.13 6.73 5.81
C PHE A 262 28.17 7.35 6.75
N ASP A 263 27.73 8.10 7.76
CA ASP A 263 28.60 8.79 8.72
C ASP A 263 29.38 7.81 9.66
N GLU A 264 28.99 6.52 9.69
CA GLU A 264 29.64 5.46 10.47
C GLU A 264 30.57 4.56 9.62
N LEU A 265 30.68 4.83 8.32
CA LEU A 265 31.61 4.14 7.44
C LEU A 265 33.02 4.70 7.64
N ASP A 266 33.98 3.83 7.95
CA ASP A 266 35.40 4.21 7.96
C ASP A 266 35.85 4.62 6.55
N PRO A 267 36.51 5.78 6.38
CA PRO A 267 37.11 6.16 5.11
C PRO A 267 38.39 5.32 4.90
N GLU A 268 38.30 4.21 4.15
CA GLU A 268 39.47 3.58 3.54
C GLU A 268 39.83 4.20 2.21
#